data_83ea5695a102e633aeade6d8a4510dac
#
_entry.id   83ea5695a102e633aeade6d8a4510dac
#
_cell.length_a   1.000
_cell.length_b   1.000
_cell.length_c   1.000
_cell.angle_alpha   90.00
_cell.angle_beta   90.00
_cell.angle_gamma   90.00
#
_symmetry.space_group_name_H-M   'P 1'
#
loop_
_entity.id
_entity.type
_entity.pdbx_description
1 polymer ?
#
loop_
_entity_poly.entity_id
_entity_poly.type
_entity_poly.pdbx_seq_one_letter_code
_entity_poly.pdbx_strand_id
1 'polypeptide(L)' 'MVSFSDGSIGKVISFSQCDGDERIYAQAEVHELISGFDFQLGYEVLFVDASMIVEAVCWKTKPRSIFAIVPMYS' A
#
# COMPACT_ATOMS: atom_id res chain seq x y z
N MET A 1 -4.79 4.40 -4.26
CA MET A 1 -3.99 3.18 -3.98
C MET A 1 -2.54 3.45 -4.34
N VAL A 2 -1.63 3.06 -3.50
CA VAL A 2 -0.20 3.22 -3.74
C VAL A 2 0.50 1.88 -3.62
N SER A 3 1.64 1.73 -4.29
CA SER A 3 2.51 0.58 -4.09
C SER A 3 3.57 0.90 -3.03
N PHE A 4 3.98 -0.14 -2.30
CA PHE A 4 5.05 -0.07 -1.32
C PHE A 4 6.28 -0.82 -1.81
N SER A 5 7.44 -0.49 -1.26
CA SER A 5 8.72 -1.07 -1.68
C SER A 5 8.84 -2.57 -1.41
N ASP A 6 7.99 -3.13 -0.54
CA ASP A 6 7.97 -4.58 -0.25
C ASP A 6 7.09 -5.39 -1.22
N GLY A 7 6.47 -4.73 -2.21
CA GLY A 7 5.60 -5.38 -3.18
C GLY A 7 4.12 -5.40 -2.82
N SER A 8 3.74 -4.91 -1.65
CA SER A 8 2.33 -4.75 -1.28
C SER A 8 1.76 -3.45 -1.84
N ILE A 9 0.44 -3.32 -1.79
CA ILE A 9 -0.27 -2.09 -2.11
C ILE A 9 -1.10 -1.65 -0.92
N GLY A 10 -1.51 -0.39 -0.89
CA GLY A 10 -2.31 0.10 0.21
C GLY A 10 -3.13 1.33 -0.13
N LYS A 11 -4.22 1.49 0.60
CA LYS A 11 -5.02 2.71 0.59
C LYS A 11 -4.59 3.59 1.75
N VAL A 12 -3.93 4.69 1.46
CA VAL A 12 -3.49 5.64 2.48
C VAL A 12 -4.69 6.40 3.00
N ILE A 13 -4.85 6.39 4.32
CA ILE A 13 -5.95 7.07 5.02
C ILE A 13 -5.46 8.44 5.51
N SER A 14 -4.29 8.48 6.13
CA SER A 14 -3.71 9.70 6.67
C SER A 14 -2.21 9.57 6.83
N PHE A 15 -1.55 10.70 7.04
CA PHE A 15 -0.14 10.76 7.42
C PHE A 15 -0.03 11.29 8.84
N SER A 16 0.95 10.80 9.58
CA SER A 16 1.23 11.27 10.93
C SER A 16 2.72 11.29 11.22
N GLN A 17 3.10 12.14 12.15
CA GLN A 17 4.46 12.26 12.63
C GLN A 17 4.43 12.28 14.16
N CYS A 18 5.23 11.42 14.79
CA CYS A 18 5.35 11.42 16.24
C CYS A 18 6.29 12.53 16.71
N ASP A 19 6.01 13.08 17.88
CA ASP A 19 6.87 14.09 18.51
C ASP A 19 8.28 13.53 18.71
N GLY A 20 9.28 14.26 18.25
CA GLY A 20 10.68 13.86 18.38
C GLY A 20 11.18 12.87 17.34
N ASP A 21 10.31 12.46 16.41
CA ASP A 21 10.67 11.59 15.28
C ASP A 21 10.55 12.39 13.98
N GLU A 22 11.61 12.38 13.18
CA GLU A 22 11.61 13.04 11.88
C GLU A 22 10.88 12.25 10.80
N ARG A 23 10.54 10.98 11.09
CA ARG A 23 9.88 10.11 10.14
C ARG A 23 8.41 10.44 10.03
N ILE A 24 7.89 10.34 8.82
CA ILE A 24 6.48 10.44 8.54
C ILE A 24 5.94 9.03 8.31
N TYR A 25 4.84 8.70 8.96
CA TYR A 25 4.16 7.41 8.81
C TYR A 25 2.85 7.59 8.08
N ALA A 26 2.58 6.68 7.17
CA ALA A 26 1.29 6.58 6.50
C ALA A 26 0.43 5.57 7.25
N GLN A 27 -0.77 5.97 7.62
CA GLN A 27 -1.79 5.05 8.11
C GLN A 27 -2.50 4.50 6.88
N ALA A 28 -2.36 3.20 6.63
CA ALA A 28 -2.84 2.59 5.40
C ALA A 28 -3.48 1.23 5.63
N GLU A 29 -4.51 0.97 4.83
CA GLU A 29 -5.09 -0.36 4.70
C GLU A 29 -4.26 -1.13 3.67
N VAL A 30 -3.55 -2.16 4.11
CA VAL A 30 -2.52 -2.85 3.31
C VAL A 30 -3.07 -4.14 2.72
N HIS A 31 -2.78 -4.37 1.45
CA HIS A 31 -3.17 -5.57 0.72
C HIS A 31 -1.91 -6.27 0.20
N GLU A 32 -1.83 -7.58 0.45
CA GLU A 32 -0.67 -8.37 0.06
C GLU A 32 -0.87 -9.06 -1.29
N LEU A 33 0.20 -9.19 -2.04
CA LEU A 33 0.19 -9.87 -3.34
C LEU A 33 -0.12 -11.36 -3.17
N ILE A 34 -1.13 -11.84 -3.90
CA ILE A 34 -1.45 -13.26 -4.00
C ILE A 34 -0.68 -13.88 -5.18
N SER A 35 -0.88 -13.34 -6.36
CA SER A 35 -0.20 -13.78 -7.58
C SER A 35 -0.42 -12.78 -8.71
N GLY A 36 0.56 -12.63 -9.59
CA GLY A 36 0.45 -11.74 -10.76
C GLY A 36 0.07 -10.32 -10.38
N PHE A 37 -1.15 -9.93 -10.69
CA PHE A 37 -1.72 -8.62 -10.36
C PHE A 37 -2.85 -8.69 -9.33
N ASP A 38 -3.07 -9.85 -8.70
CA ASP A 38 -4.12 -10.04 -7.72
C ASP A 38 -3.57 -9.87 -6.31
N PHE A 39 -4.26 -9.06 -5.51
CA PHE A 39 -3.92 -8.77 -4.14
C PHE A 39 -5.05 -9.20 -3.21
N GLN A 40 -4.70 -9.76 -2.07
CA GLN A 40 -5.66 -10.16 -1.05
C GLN A 40 -6.27 -8.92 -0.41
N LEU A 41 -7.61 -8.91 -0.29
CA LEU A 41 -8.29 -7.87 0.48
C LEU A 41 -7.85 -7.93 1.93
N GLY A 42 -7.25 -6.85 2.40
CA GLY A 42 -6.86 -6.68 3.79
C GLY A 42 -7.71 -5.57 4.41
N TYR A 43 -8.14 -5.80 5.64
CA TYR A 43 -8.92 -4.82 6.39
C TYR A 43 -8.12 -4.24 7.56
N GLU A 44 -6.92 -4.69 7.73
CA GLU A 44 -6.04 -4.23 8.79
C GLU A 44 -5.38 -2.92 8.40
N VAL A 45 -5.49 -1.93 9.28
CA VAL A 45 -4.86 -0.63 9.10
C VAL A 45 -3.52 -0.64 9.84
N LEU A 46 -2.46 -0.38 9.11
CA LEU A 46 -1.10 -0.39 9.63
C LEU A 46 -0.44 0.98 9.47
N PHE A 47 0.52 1.26 10.33
CA PHE A 47 1.41 2.40 10.17
C PHE A 47 2.64 1.95 9.38
N VAL A 48 2.84 2.57 8.24
CA VAL A 48 3.94 2.25 7.32
C VAL A 48 4.80 3.51 7.16
N ASP A 49 6.11 3.34 7.21
CA ASP A 49 7.02 4.45 6.95
C ASP A 49 6.71 5.02 5.54
N ALA A 50 6.46 6.32 5.47
CA ALA A 50 6.09 6.96 4.21
C ALA A 50 7.16 6.81 3.13
N SER A 51 8.43 6.59 3.53
CA SER A 51 9.51 6.33 2.58
C SER A 51 9.35 5.02 1.82
N MET A 52 8.51 4.11 2.29
CA MET A 52 8.20 2.87 1.58
C MET A 52 7.20 3.06 0.43
N ILE A 53 6.54 4.20 0.35
CA ILE A 53 5.61 4.50 -0.74
C ILE A 53 6.42 4.75 -2.01
N VAL A 54 6.11 4.00 -3.06
CA VAL A 54 6.80 4.11 -4.35
C VAL A 54 6.01 5.00 -5.30
N GLU A 55 4.75 4.64 -5.58
CA GLU A 55 3.94 5.39 -6.53
C GLU A 55 2.45 5.03 -6.43
N ALA A 56 1.62 5.82 -7.10
CA ALA A 56 0.21 5.51 -7.28
C ALA A 56 0.04 4.38 -8.30
N VAL A 57 -0.94 3.51 -8.07
CA VAL A 57 -1.21 2.37 -8.95
C VAL A 57 -2.67 2.40 -9.42
N CYS A 58 -2.90 1.92 -10.63
CA CYS A 58 -4.23 1.66 -11.16
C CYS A 58 -4.76 0.36 -10.55
N TRP A 59 -6.00 0.38 -10.07
CA TRP A 59 -6.57 -0.76 -9.37
C TRP A 59 -8.06 -0.92 -9.67
N LYS A 60 -8.56 -2.13 -9.44
CA LYS A 60 -9.96 -2.46 -9.60
C LYS A 60 -10.36 -3.48 -8.54
N THR A 61 -11.49 -3.24 -7.89
CA THR A 61 -12.02 -4.15 -6.90
C THR A 61 -12.71 -5.34 -7.57
N LYS A 62 -12.38 -6.54 -7.11
CA LYS A 62 -13.05 -7.80 -7.45
C LYS A 62 -13.82 -8.31 -6.23
N PRO A 63 -14.72 -9.32 -6.38
CA PRO A 63 -15.52 -9.82 -5.26
C PRO A 63 -14.70 -10.30 -4.05
N ARG A 64 -13.48 -10.81 -4.27
CA ARG A 64 -12.65 -11.38 -3.19
C ARG A 64 -11.21 -10.89 -3.19
N SER A 65 -10.88 -9.98 -4.07
CA SER A 65 -9.50 -9.50 -4.22
C SER A 65 -9.49 -8.12 -4.86
N ILE A 66 -8.30 -7.57 -4.96
CA ILE A 66 -8.03 -6.34 -5.69
C ILE A 66 -7.08 -6.68 -6.83
N PHE A 67 -7.46 -6.27 -8.04
CA PHE A 67 -6.56 -6.30 -9.19
C PHE A 67 -5.85 -4.96 -9.29
N ALA A 68 -4.53 -4.96 -9.27
CA ALA A 68 -3.75 -3.74 -9.38
C ALA A 68 -2.56 -3.95 -10.30
N ILE A 69 -2.28 -2.97 -11.12
CA ILE A 69 -1.10 -2.98 -12.00
C ILE A 69 -0.02 -2.17 -11.31
N VAL A 70 0.99 -2.88 -10.80
CA VAL A 70 2.16 -2.27 -10.17
C VAL A 70 3.27 -2.25 -11.23
N PRO A 71 3.71 -1.06 -11.66
CA PRO A 71 4.82 -0.99 -12.59
C PRO A 71 6.07 -1.64 -12.00
N MET A 72 6.70 -2.50 -12.80
CA MET A 72 7.96 -3.11 -12.42
C MET A 72 9.10 -2.31 -13.05
N TYR A 73 9.90 -1.69 -12.21
CA TYR A 73 11.12 -1.03 -12.66
C TYR A 73 12.26 -2.03 -12.63
N SER A 74 12.93 -2.13 -13.74
CA SER A 74 14.15 -2.92 -13.84
C SER A 74 15.37 -2.05 -13.58
#